data_eb567d8db307234c513187338d31418b
#
_entry.id   eb567d8db307234c513187338d31418b
#
_cell.length_a   1.000
_cell.length_b   1.000
_cell.length_c   1.000
_cell.angle_alpha   90.00
_cell.angle_beta   90.00
_cell.angle_gamma   90.00
#
_symmetry.space_group_name_H-M   'P 1'
#
loop_
_entity.id
_entity.type
_entity.pdbx_description
1 polymer ?
#
loop_
_entity_poly.entity_id
_entity_poly.type
_entity_poly.pdbx_seq_one_letter_code
_entity_poly.pdbx_strand_id
1 'polypeptide(L)'
;MLKIAFVGFGSIARRHILNLHTLLGRRGAAHEIDVYRRGKRPIDDPAAAKAVSHIYDALEVGKQEYDILFITNPTSTHYETLRQWAPYARNVFIEK
;
A
#
# COMPACT_ATOMS: atom_id res chain seq x y z
N MET A 1 -15.25 3.31 -5.37
CA MET A 1 -14.20 3.52 -4.35
C MET A 1 -12.87 3.04 -4.89
N LEU A 2 -11.84 3.86 -4.78
CA LEU A 2 -10.50 3.51 -5.23
C LEU A 2 -9.78 2.70 -4.15
N LYS A 3 -9.31 1.51 -4.51
CA LYS A 3 -8.62 0.61 -3.57
C LYS A 3 -7.14 0.58 -3.88
N ILE A 4 -6.34 0.95 -2.89
CA ILE A 4 -4.89 1.11 -3.03
C ILE A 4 -4.20 0.24 -1.99
N ALA A 5 -3.12 -0.43 -2.38
CA ALA A 5 -2.31 -1.21 -1.45
C ALA A 5 -0.84 -0.85 -1.57
N PHE A 6 -0.15 -0.91 -0.43
CA PHE A 6 1.30 -0.76 -0.36
C PHE A 6 1.88 -2.04 0.21
N VAL A 7 2.81 -2.64 -0.50
CA VAL A 7 3.59 -3.77 0.00
C VAL A 7 4.90 -3.22 0.53
N GLY A 8 5.04 -3.25 1.83
CA GLY A 8 6.13 -2.61 2.56
C GLY A 8 5.71 -1.26 3.11
N PHE A 9 6.38 -0.83 4.17
CA PHE A 9 6.11 0.47 4.76
C PHE A 9 7.42 1.07 5.30
N GLY A 10 8.00 1.94 4.52
CA GLY A 10 9.17 2.74 4.89
C GLY A 10 8.88 4.20 4.62
N SER A 11 9.93 5.03 4.59
CA SER A 11 9.75 6.47 4.41
C SER A 11 9.12 6.83 3.07
N ILE A 12 9.42 6.08 2.01
CA ILE A 12 8.86 6.34 0.68
C ILE A 12 7.37 6.01 0.68
N ALA A 13 6.98 4.85 1.21
CA ALA A 13 5.57 4.47 1.30
C ALA A 13 4.79 5.48 2.14
N ARG A 14 5.34 5.87 3.28
CA ARG A 14 4.72 6.87 4.16
C ARG A 14 4.43 8.15 3.40
N ARG A 15 5.39 8.65 2.64
CA ARG A 15 5.22 9.90 1.89
C ARG A 15 4.12 9.77 0.84
N HIS A 16 4.13 8.67 0.08
CA HIS A 16 3.09 8.44 -0.93
C HIS A 16 1.71 8.31 -0.32
N ILE A 17 1.60 7.62 0.81
CA ILE A 17 0.32 7.45 1.51
C ILE A 17 -0.24 8.81 1.93
N LEU A 18 0.57 9.64 2.54
CA LEU A 18 0.14 10.96 2.99
C LEU A 18 -0.28 11.84 1.81
N ASN A 19 0.49 11.83 0.73
CA ASN A 19 0.18 12.60 -0.46
C ASN A 19 -1.11 12.15 -1.13
N LEU A 20 -1.29 10.85 -1.27
CA LEU A 20 -2.49 10.28 -1.88
C LEU A 20 -3.72 10.57 -1.04
N HIS A 21 -3.63 10.38 0.26
CA HIS A 21 -4.74 10.63 1.16
C HIS A 21 -5.19 12.09 1.08
N THR A 22 -4.23 13.02 1.08
CA THR A 22 -4.52 14.45 0.95
C THR A 22 -5.14 14.78 -0.39
N LEU A 23 -4.54 14.28 -1.48
CA LEU A 23 -5.01 14.59 -2.82
C LEU A 23 -6.41 14.05 -3.07
N LEU A 24 -6.65 12.79 -2.72
CA LEU A 24 -7.94 12.15 -2.94
C LEU A 24 -9.01 12.76 -2.04
N GLY A 25 -8.65 13.15 -0.82
CA GLY A 25 -9.55 13.86 0.07
C GLY A 25 -9.98 15.21 -0.47
N ARG A 26 -9.05 15.96 -1.06
CA ARG A 26 -9.36 17.26 -1.70
C ARG A 26 -10.30 17.12 -2.87
N ARG A 27 -10.20 16.01 -3.59
CA ARG A 27 -11.08 15.75 -4.75
C ARG A 27 -12.40 15.09 -4.37
N GLY A 28 -12.59 14.81 -3.09
CA GLY A 28 -13.78 14.11 -2.62
C GLY A 28 -13.86 12.68 -3.13
N ALA A 29 -12.73 12.07 -3.49
CA ALA A 29 -12.70 10.72 -4.02
C ALA A 29 -12.63 9.70 -2.89
N ALA A 30 -13.65 8.84 -2.79
CA ALA A 30 -13.67 7.77 -1.81
C ALA A 30 -12.54 6.78 -2.10
N HIS A 31 -11.78 6.41 -1.08
CA HIS A 31 -10.63 5.53 -1.24
C HIS A 31 -10.35 4.73 0.02
N GLU A 32 -9.64 3.62 -0.16
CA GLU A 32 -9.06 2.83 0.92
C GLU A 32 -7.59 2.61 0.62
N ILE A 33 -6.76 2.70 1.65
CA ILE A 33 -5.33 2.44 1.54
C ILE A 33 -4.97 1.35 2.53
N ASP A 34 -4.53 0.21 2.03
CA ASP A 34 -4.11 -0.92 2.84
C ASP A 34 -2.60 -1.06 2.79
N VAL A 35 -2.01 -1.51 3.90
CA VAL A 35 -0.58 -1.74 4.01
C VAL A 35 -0.34 -3.20 4.36
N TYR A 36 0.55 -3.84 3.62
CA TYR A 36 1.01 -5.19 3.89
C TYR A 36 2.43 -5.11 4.40
N ARG A 37 2.62 -5.41 5.67
CA ARG A 37 3.93 -5.34 6.30
C ARG A 37 4.14 -6.52 7.24
N ARG A 38 5.41 -6.87 7.41
CA ARG A 38 5.78 -8.05 8.21
C ARG A 38 5.25 -7.94 9.63
N GLY A 39 4.54 -8.99 10.07
CA GLY A 39 4.02 -9.08 11.43
C GLY A 39 2.87 -8.15 11.74
N LYS A 40 2.26 -7.52 10.75
CA LYS A 40 1.18 -6.56 10.93
C LYS A 40 1.53 -5.45 11.93
N ARG A 41 2.79 -5.02 11.94
CA ARG A 41 3.21 -4.04 12.93
C ARG A 41 2.42 -2.75 12.82
N PRO A 42 1.99 -2.15 13.95
CA PRO A 42 1.26 -0.89 13.92
C PRO A 42 2.10 0.22 13.29
N ILE A 43 1.40 1.21 12.74
CA ILE A 43 2.04 2.40 12.19
C ILE A 43 2.11 3.44 13.29
N ASP A 44 3.33 3.81 13.70
CA ASP A 44 3.54 4.74 14.82
C ASP A 44 3.24 6.19 14.46
N ASP A 45 3.42 6.56 13.19
CA ASP A 45 3.14 7.91 12.74
C ASP A 45 1.63 8.16 12.74
N PRO A 46 1.12 9.09 13.57
CA PRO A 46 -0.33 9.31 13.65
C PRO A 46 -0.98 9.74 12.33
N ALA A 47 -0.29 10.54 11.52
CA ALA A 47 -0.85 10.98 10.25
C ALA A 47 -0.98 9.83 9.26
N ALA A 48 0.04 8.99 9.17
CA ALA A 48 0.00 7.82 8.30
C ALA A 48 -1.01 6.79 8.81
N ALA A 49 -1.08 6.59 10.12
CA ALA A 49 -2.04 5.66 10.71
C ALA A 49 -3.47 6.04 10.40
N LYS A 50 -3.77 7.34 10.39
CA LYS A 50 -5.11 7.83 10.03
C LYS A 50 -5.44 7.58 8.56
N ALA A 51 -4.44 7.65 7.70
CA ALA A 51 -4.64 7.49 6.25
C ALA A 51 -4.79 6.03 5.84
N VAL A 52 -4.30 5.09 6.65
CA VAL A 52 -4.34 3.66 6.33
C VAL A 52 -5.62 3.03 6.85
N SER A 53 -6.30 2.31 5.96
CA SER A 53 -7.57 1.64 6.30
C SER A 53 -7.36 0.31 7.01
N HIS A 54 -6.42 -0.51 6.50
CA HIS A 54 -6.13 -1.82 7.07
C HIS A 54 -4.64 -2.12 7.02
N ILE A 55 -4.17 -2.88 8.00
CA ILE A 55 -2.80 -3.39 8.03
C ILE A 55 -2.87 -4.91 8.04
N TYR A 56 -2.22 -5.53 7.05
CA TYR A 56 -2.15 -6.97 6.91
C TYR A 56 -0.71 -7.45 7.01
N ASP A 57 -0.53 -8.72 7.34
CA ASP A 57 0.78 -9.34 7.29
C ASP A 57 1.25 -9.44 5.83
N ALA A 58 2.56 -9.29 5.61
CA ALA A 58 3.13 -9.36 4.27
C ALA A 58 2.85 -10.70 3.57
N LEU A 59 2.57 -11.75 4.34
CA LEU A 59 2.26 -13.06 3.79
C LEU A 59 0.80 -13.23 3.37
N GLU A 60 -0.06 -12.28 3.72
CA GLU A 60 -1.49 -12.34 3.39
C GLU A 60 -1.77 -11.72 2.02
N VAL A 61 -1.07 -12.19 1.00
CA VAL A 61 -1.21 -11.66 -0.37
C VAL A 61 -2.64 -11.81 -0.86
N GLY A 62 -3.15 -10.73 -1.46
CA GLY A 62 -4.43 -10.82 -2.16
C GLY A 62 -5.65 -10.90 -1.27
N LYS A 63 -5.68 -10.18 -0.17
CA LYS A 63 -6.88 -10.09 0.66
C LYS A 63 -8.07 -9.56 -0.12
N GLN A 64 -7.80 -8.70 -1.09
CA GLN A 64 -8.79 -8.23 -2.05
C GLN A 64 -8.06 -7.78 -3.32
N GLU A 65 -8.82 -7.48 -4.37
CA GLU A 65 -8.24 -6.92 -5.58
C GLU A 65 -8.10 -5.42 -5.42
N TYR A 66 -7.01 -4.87 -5.98
CA TYR A 66 -6.69 -3.45 -5.85
C TYR A 66 -6.62 -2.77 -7.20
N ASP A 67 -7.03 -1.51 -7.23
CA ASP A 67 -6.90 -0.69 -8.44
C ASP A 67 -5.45 -0.28 -8.65
N ILE A 68 -4.75 0.04 -7.56
CA ILE A 68 -3.35 0.47 -7.60
C ILE A 68 -2.57 -0.25 -6.50
N LEU A 69 -1.42 -0.79 -6.87
CA LEU A 69 -0.50 -1.42 -5.94
C LEU A 69 0.86 -0.75 -6.03
N PHE A 70 1.40 -0.36 -4.88
CA PHE A 70 2.76 0.16 -4.78
C PHE A 70 3.64 -0.89 -4.12
N ILE A 71 4.71 -1.29 -4.80
CA ILE A 71 5.70 -2.19 -4.23
C ILE A 71 6.85 -1.35 -3.73
N THR A 72 6.96 -1.25 -2.40
CA THR A 72 7.96 -0.41 -1.74
C THR A 72 8.89 -1.19 -0.83
N ASN A 73 8.83 -2.52 -0.89
CA ASN A 73 9.76 -3.37 -0.14
C ASN A 73 11.15 -3.33 -0.78
N PRO A 74 12.17 -3.97 -0.17
CA PRO A 74 13.53 -3.93 -0.72
C PRO A 74 13.61 -4.42 -2.16
N THR A 75 14.48 -3.77 -2.95
CA THR A 75 14.65 -4.06 -4.38
C THR A 75 14.87 -5.53 -4.67
N SER A 76 15.62 -6.22 -3.81
CA SER A 76 15.94 -7.63 -3.99
C SER A 76 14.70 -8.54 -4.00
N THR A 77 13.57 -8.06 -3.48
CA THR A 77 12.35 -8.84 -3.42
C THR A 77 11.28 -8.38 -4.41
N HIS A 78 11.56 -7.35 -5.22
CA HIS A 78 10.55 -6.75 -6.11
C HIS A 78 9.99 -7.76 -7.12
N TYR A 79 10.83 -8.56 -7.73
CA TYR A 79 10.39 -9.52 -8.74
C TYR A 79 9.40 -10.52 -8.13
N GLU A 80 9.76 -11.10 -7.00
CA GLU A 80 8.92 -12.08 -6.33
C GLU A 80 7.60 -11.47 -5.89
N THR A 81 7.65 -10.26 -5.34
CA THR A 81 6.46 -9.53 -4.92
C THR A 81 5.55 -9.24 -6.11
N LEU A 82 6.12 -8.77 -7.21
CA LEU A 82 5.34 -8.49 -8.42
C LEU A 82 4.63 -9.75 -8.91
N ARG A 83 5.36 -10.87 -8.93
CA ARG A 83 4.80 -12.13 -9.37
C ARG A 83 3.63 -12.59 -8.52
N GLN A 84 3.76 -12.45 -7.19
CA GLN A 84 2.71 -12.83 -6.26
C GLN A 84 1.47 -11.95 -6.38
N TRP A 85 1.67 -10.66 -6.63
CA TRP A 85 0.60 -9.67 -6.57
C TRP A 85 -0.05 -9.39 -7.91
N ALA A 86 0.57 -9.75 -9.02
CA ALA A 86 0.04 -9.41 -10.35
C ALA A 86 -1.44 -9.78 -10.56
N PRO A 87 -1.93 -10.94 -10.06
CA PRO A 87 -3.34 -11.28 -10.24
C PRO A 87 -4.32 -10.40 -9.48
N TYR A 88 -3.84 -9.63 -8.50
CA TYR A 88 -4.70 -8.88 -7.58
C TYR A 88 -4.66 -7.37 -7.77
N ALA A 89 -3.94 -6.87 -8.77
CA ALA A 89 -3.79 -5.43 -8.97
C ALA A 89 -3.92 -5.08 -10.44
N ARG A 90 -4.64 -4.00 -10.72
CA ARG A 90 -4.80 -3.50 -12.10
C ARG A 90 -3.58 -2.71 -12.54
N ASN A 91 -3.01 -1.93 -11.66
CA ASN A 91 -1.84 -1.10 -11.93
C ASN A 91 -0.82 -1.30 -10.84
N VAL A 92 0.44 -1.48 -11.21
CA VAL A 92 1.52 -1.71 -10.26
C VAL A 92 2.61 -0.66 -10.45
N PHE A 93 3.02 -0.03 -9.36
CA PHE A 93 4.13 0.91 -9.32
C PHE A 93 5.20 0.34 -8.41
N ILE A 94 6.43 0.29 -8.89
CA ILE A 94 7.57 -0.22 -8.13
C ILE A 94 8.46 0.94 -7.74
N GLU A 95 8.71 1.09 -6.45
CA GLU A 95 9.56 2.12 -5.91
C GLU A 95 10.87 1.52 -5.39
N LYS A 96 11.96 2.22 -5.62
CA LYS A 96 13.28 1.77 -5.18
C LYS A 96 13.56 2.14 -3.73
#